data_b8b1a514e1ffbd26b19247b14831a065
#
_entry.id   b8b1a514e1ffbd26b19247b14831a065
#
_cell.length_a   1.000
_cell.length_b   1.000
_cell.length_c   1.000
_cell.angle_alpha   90.00
_cell.angle_beta   90.00
_cell.angle_gamma   90.00
#
_symmetry.space_group_name_H-M   'P 1'
#
loop_
_entity.id
_entity.type
_entity.pdbx_description
1 polymer ?
#
loop_
_entity_poly.entity_id
_entity_poly.type
_entity_poly.pdbx_seq_one_letter_code
_entity_poly.pdbx_strand_id
1 'polypeptide(L)'
;MARQEHTGICHICGEYKKLTYEHIPPEAAFNSQRRKMSTVKELMENKKDKRAPWDIEGLKYKQFQQGTGFFTLCGECNSFTGAKYGVTYSDFIKAIGAEILKIPKEKRKQGLSFHVEQINLLAFFKQVISMFCSLNTEQFGISFKDFLLNESSTNFDTSIYKVCMYLHAGHVDRLVPFQTQLNIKTGNMEFCSEISTFPVGFIFYDISHNRTTSFCGSDITSFSQCDYSSLYNLDIQIPFLECNTPFGLDFRTF
;
A
#
# COMPACT_ATOMS: atom_id res chain seq x y z
N MET A 1 -25.17 17.73 12.80
CA MET A 1 -25.30 17.16 11.46
C MET A 1 -25.28 15.64 11.61
N ALA A 2 -26.27 14.94 11.06
CA ALA A 2 -26.27 13.47 11.06
C ALA A 2 -25.04 12.97 10.27
N ARG A 3 -24.30 12.02 10.84
CA ARG A 3 -23.13 11.41 10.19
C ARG A 3 -23.67 10.63 8.99
N GLN A 4 -23.21 10.97 7.78
CA GLN A 4 -23.63 10.27 6.56
C GLN A 4 -23.29 8.78 6.70
N GLU A 5 -24.28 7.90 6.62
CA GLU A 5 -24.04 6.46 6.61
C GLU A 5 -23.58 6.01 5.24
N HIS A 6 -22.52 5.23 5.22
CA HIS A 6 -21.99 4.60 4.00
C HIS A 6 -22.39 3.14 3.98
N THR A 7 -23.12 2.71 2.97
CA THR A 7 -23.49 1.31 2.74
C THR A 7 -22.97 0.85 1.38
N GLY A 8 -22.59 -0.40 1.27
CA GLY A 8 -22.05 -0.97 0.03
C GLY A 8 -21.59 -2.42 0.23
N ILE A 9 -20.98 -2.97 -0.81
CA ILE A 9 -20.37 -4.30 -0.77
C ILE A 9 -19.04 -4.18 -0.02
N CYS A 10 -18.86 -4.99 1.04
CA CYS A 10 -17.59 -5.08 1.73
C CYS A 10 -16.54 -5.76 0.85
N HIS A 11 -15.39 -5.13 0.66
CA HIS A 11 -14.34 -5.63 -0.22
C HIS A 11 -13.67 -6.93 0.28
N ILE A 12 -13.87 -7.34 1.54
CA ILE A 12 -13.34 -8.62 2.04
C ILE A 12 -14.42 -9.70 2.06
N CYS A 13 -15.53 -9.51 2.77
CA CYS A 13 -16.53 -10.57 2.90
C CYS A 13 -17.49 -10.67 1.71
N GLY A 14 -17.62 -9.64 0.89
CA GLY A 14 -18.54 -9.60 -0.25
C GLY A 14 -20.00 -9.32 0.11
N GLU A 15 -20.31 -9.06 1.37
CA GLU A 15 -21.67 -8.80 1.81
C GLU A 15 -22.02 -7.31 1.70
N TYR A 16 -23.28 -7.02 1.34
CA TYR A 16 -23.80 -5.64 1.34
C TYR A 16 -24.12 -5.24 2.79
N LYS A 17 -23.33 -4.34 3.34
CA LYS A 17 -23.39 -3.91 4.75
C LYS A 17 -23.13 -2.41 4.90
N LYS A 18 -23.31 -1.91 6.12
CA LYS A 18 -22.78 -0.61 6.53
C LYS A 18 -21.24 -0.68 6.52
N LEU A 19 -20.62 0.24 5.81
CA LEU A 19 -19.16 0.34 5.67
C LEU A 19 -18.59 1.31 6.71
N THR A 20 -17.42 0.97 7.20
CA THR A 20 -16.62 1.79 8.11
C THR A 20 -15.45 2.42 7.36
N TYR A 21 -14.91 3.49 7.94
CA TYR A 21 -13.72 4.13 7.37
C TYR A 21 -12.49 3.28 7.68
N GLU A 22 -11.82 2.82 6.63
CA GLU A 22 -10.55 2.10 6.70
C GLU A 22 -9.41 3.04 6.34
N HIS A 23 -8.42 3.17 7.22
CA HIS A 23 -7.23 3.97 6.97
C HIS A 23 -6.22 3.20 6.10
N ILE A 24 -5.73 3.84 5.05
CA ILE A 24 -4.69 3.29 4.17
C ILE A 24 -3.52 4.26 4.07
N PRO A 25 -2.36 3.93 4.67
CA PRO A 25 -2.13 2.83 5.64
C PRO A 25 -2.87 3.05 6.96
N PRO A 26 -2.84 2.10 7.93
CA PRO A 26 -3.41 2.25 9.26
C PRO A 26 -3.02 3.57 9.94
N GLU A 27 -3.95 4.18 10.69
CA GLU A 27 -3.74 5.48 11.35
C GLU A 27 -2.43 5.53 12.15
N ALA A 28 -2.17 4.46 12.92
CA ALA A 28 -0.98 4.33 13.76
C ALA A 28 0.35 4.25 12.99
N ALA A 29 0.30 4.07 11.66
CA ALA A 29 1.45 3.97 10.76
C ALA A 29 1.67 5.27 9.97
N PHE A 30 1.84 6.39 10.66
CA PHE A 30 2.08 7.75 10.11
C PHE A 30 0.91 8.32 9.29
N ASN A 31 -0.30 7.81 9.44
CA ASN A 31 -1.49 8.25 8.71
C ASN A 31 -2.54 8.95 9.59
N SER A 32 -2.13 9.66 10.62
CA SER A 32 -3.03 10.40 11.52
C SER A 32 -3.19 11.88 11.18
N GLN A 33 -2.38 12.41 10.25
CA GLN A 33 -2.33 13.83 9.95
C GLN A 33 -3.30 14.23 8.83
N ARG A 34 -3.59 15.53 8.74
CA ARG A 34 -4.36 16.07 7.62
C ARG A 34 -3.67 15.79 6.31
N ARG A 35 -4.43 15.25 5.34
CA ARG A 35 -3.97 14.97 3.98
C ARG A 35 -4.88 15.64 2.96
N LYS A 36 -4.30 16.05 1.83
CA LYS A 36 -5.03 16.49 0.65
C LYS A 36 -4.82 15.45 -0.43
N MET A 37 -5.90 14.97 -1.02
CA MET A 37 -5.85 14.01 -2.13
C MET A 37 -6.51 14.62 -3.35
N SER A 38 -5.80 14.62 -4.46
CA SER A 38 -6.31 14.93 -5.78
C SER A 38 -6.30 13.68 -6.65
N THR A 39 -7.09 13.66 -7.70
CA THR A 39 -7.09 12.56 -8.65
C THR A 39 -6.10 12.84 -9.79
N VAL A 40 -5.57 11.77 -10.40
CA VAL A 40 -4.74 11.90 -11.61
C VAL A 40 -5.52 12.58 -12.74
N LYS A 41 -6.84 12.31 -12.84
CA LYS A 41 -7.72 12.99 -13.77
C LYS A 41 -7.68 14.50 -13.59
N GLU A 42 -7.85 14.99 -12.36
CA GLU A 42 -7.80 16.43 -12.06
C GLU A 42 -6.44 17.03 -12.44
N LEU A 43 -5.35 16.31 -12.16
CA LEU A 43 -4.01 16.73 -12.58
C LEU A 43 -3.88 16.84 -14.10
N MET A 44 -4.42 15.88 -14.85
CA MET A 44 -4.34 15.85 -16.30
C MET A 44 -5.22 16.93 -16.97
N GLU A 45 -6.38 17.22 -16.38
CA GLU A 45 -7.32 18.23 -16.92
C GLU A 45 -6.87 19.67 -16.62
N ASN A 46 -6.18 19.89 -15.49
CA ASN A 46 -5.69 21.21 -15.05
C ASN A 46 -4.23 21.47 -15.41
N LYS A 47 -3.83 21.12 -16.63
CA LYS A 47 -2.48 21.40 -17.14
C LYS A 47 -2.25 22.91 -17.19
N LYS A 48 -1.59 23.45 -16.19
CA LYS A 48 -0.89 24.73 -16.29
C LYS A 48 0.48 24.46 -16.91
N ASP A 49 0.82 25.15 -17.98
CA ASP A 49 2.15 25.03 -18.59
C ASP A 49 3.26 25.21 -17.55
N LYS A 50 4.24 24.30 -17.55
CA LYS A 50 5.42 24.30 -16.68
C LYS A 50 5.23 23.88 -15.22
N ARG A 51 4.17 23.16 -14.87
CA ARG A 51 3.99 22.59 -13.53
C ARG A 51 4.90 21.35 -13.34
N ALA A 52 5.54 21.26 -12.19
CA ALA A 52 6.24 20.03 -11.80
C ALA A 52 5.22 18.88 -11.57
N PRO A 53 5.59 17.62 -11.84
CA PRO A 53 4.67 16.47 -11.67
C PRO A 53 4.10 16.29 -10.27
N TRP A 54 4.79 16.80 -9.24
CA TRP A 54 4.35 16.76 -7.84
C TRP A 54 3.63 18.03 -7.38
N ASP A 55 3.57 19.07 -8.22
CA ASP A 55 2.91 20.31 -7.87
C ASP A 55 1.39 20.15 -7.97
N ILE A 56 0.73 20.15 -6.82
CA ILE A 56 -0.73 20.06 -6.68
C ILE A 56 -1.38 21.41 -6.37
N GLU A 57 -0.63 22.51 -6.43
CA GLU A 57 -1.17 23.84 -6.14
C GLU A 57 -2.27 24.23 -7.15
N GLY A 58 -3.42 24.63 -6.62
CA GLY A 58 -4.59 25.01 -7.43
C GLY A 58 -5.38 23.86 -8.02
N LEU A 59 -5.02 22.60 -7.77
CA LEU A 59 -5.87 21.45 -8.10
C LEU A 59 -7.04 21.34 -7.12
N LYS A 60 -8.18 20.82 -7.59
CA LYS A 60 -9.24 20.39 -6.69
C LYS A 60 -8.77 19.20 -5.88
N TYR A 61 -9.05 19.21 -4.59
CA TYR A 61 -8.66 18.14 -3.69
C TYR A 61 -9.78 17.83 -2.70
N LYS A 62 -9.81 16.59 -2.26
CA LYS A 62 -10.56 16.17 -1.06
C LYS A 62 -9.64 16.27 0.14
N GLN A 63 -10.10 16.93 1.20
CA GLN A 63 -9.35 17.02 2.44
C GLN A 63 -9.77 15.91 3.39
N PHE A 64 -8.79 15.18 3.89
CA PHE A 64 -8.92 14.19 4.94
C PHE A 64 -8.38 14.77 6.24
N GLN A 65 -9.18 14.75 7.30
CA GLN A 65 -8.79 15.39 8.57
C GLN A 65 -7.87 14.52 9.42
N GLN A 66 -7.98 13.21 9.29
CA GLN A 66 -7.30 12.21 10.13
C GLN A 66 -6.72 11.10 9.25
N GLY A 67 -5.85 11.46 8.28
CA GLY A 67 -5.25 10.51 7.35
C GLY A 67 -6.15 10.12 6.19
N THR A 68 -5.55 9.41 5.21
CA THR A 68 -6.24 8.91 4.03
C THR A 68 -6.87 7.55 4.26
N GLY A 69 -8.00 7.31 3.63
CA GLY A 69 -8.70 6.03 3.71
C GLY A 69 -10.03 6.05 2.95
N PHE A 70 -10.73 4.93 2.97
CA PHE A 70 -11.96 4.73 2.21
C PHE A 70 -13.04 4.00 3.03
N PHE A 71 -14.29 4.08 2.59
CA PHE A 71 -15.39 3.29 3.13
C PHE A 71 -15.57 2.03 2.27
N THR A 72 -14.81 1.00 2.57
CA THR A 72 -14.70 -0.22 1.75
C THR A 72 -14.89 -1.50 2.56
N LEU A 73 -14.69 -1.46 3.88
CA LEU A 73 -14.84 -2.62 4.75
C LEU A 73 -16.04 -2.46 5.70
N CYS A 74 -16.78 -3.54 5.93
CA CYS A 74 -17.76 -3.56 7.02
C CYS A 74 -17.07 -3.55 8.39
N GLY A 75 -17.82 -3.19 9.45
CA GLY A 75 -17.26 -3.09 10.80
C GLY A 75 -16.61 -4.37 11.30
N GLU A 76 -17.16 -5.53 10.95
CA GLU A 76 -16.64 -6.85 11.35
C GLU A 76 -15.26 -7.11 10.69
N CYS A 77 -15.18 -6.96 9.35
CA CYS A 77 -13.93 -7.19 8.62
C CYS A 77 -12.85 -6.20 9.03
N ASN A 78 -13.19 -4.90 9.14
CA ASN A 78 -12.26 -3.86 9.56
C ASN A 78 -11.74 -4.11 10.99
N SER A 79 -12.62 -4.44 11.93
CA SER A 79 -12.23 -4.75 13.31
C SER A 79 -11.36 -6.01 13.38
N PHE A 80 -11.70 -7.05 12.59
CA PHE A 80 -10.93 -8.29 12.56
C PHE A 80 -9.50 -8.06 12.04
N THR A 81 -9.36 -7.43 10.86
CA THR A 81 -8.04 -7.18 10.25
C THR A 81 -7.20 -6.23 11.11
N GLY A 82 -7.81 -5.18 11.66
CA GLY A 82 -7.14 -4.26 12.56
C GLY A 82 -6.62 -4.92 13.84
N ALA A 83 -7.43 -5.78 14.47
CA ALA A 83 -7.06 -6.48 15.70
C ALA A 83 -6.01 -7.57 15.48
N LYS A 84 -6.10 -8.31 14.36
CA LYS A 84 -5.23 -9.46 14.09
C LYS A 84 -3.91 -9.09 13.40
N TYR A 85 -3.91 -8.04 12.58
CA TYR A 85 -2.78 -7.72 11.69
C TYR A 85 -2.24 -6.31 11.89
N GLY A 86 -3.12 -5.35 12.21
CA GLY A 86 -2.82 -3.93 12.21
C GLY A 86 -1.74 -3.50 13.21
N VAL A 87 -1.67 -4.14 14.38
CA VAL A 87 -0.65 -3.85 15.41
C VAL A 87 0.74 -4.21 14.90
N THR A 88 0.92 -5.47 14.44
CA THR A 88 2.20 -5.94 13.89
C THR A 88 2.70 -5.05 12.75
N TYR A 89 1.81 -4.70 11.84
CA TYR A 89 2.13 -3.77 10.74
C TYR A 89 2.59 -2.41 11.28
N SER A 90 1.81 -1.83 12.18
CA SER A 90 2.09 -0.48 12.67
C SER A 90 3.40 -0.39 13.44
N ASP A 91 3.73 -1.40 14.23
CA ASP A 91 4.98 -1.44 15.01
C ASP A 91 6.19 -1.59 14.08
N PHE A 92 6.11 -2.46 13.07
CA PHE A 92 7.14 -2.60 12.04
C PHE A 92 7.37 -1.27 11.29
N ILE A 93 6.29 -0.63 10.83
CA ILE A 93 6.37 0.63 10.06
C ILE A 93 6.93 1.77 10.93
N LYS A 94 6.57 1.83 12.22
CA LYS A 94 7.13 2.83 13.15
C LYS A 94 8.64 2.62 13.37
N ALA A 95 9.06 1.38 13.53
CA ALA A 95 10.49 1.06 13.70
C ALA A 95 11.30 1.52 12.46
N ILE A 96 10.85 1.16 11.26
CA ILE A 96 11.48 1.62 10.00
C ILE A 96 11.45 3.13 9.88
N GLY A 97 10.32 3.76 10.16
CA GLY A 97 10.18 5.22 10.07
C GLY A 97 11.12 5.96 11.01
N ALA A 98 11.31 5.45 12.23
CA ALA A 98 12.25 6.03 13.19
C ALA A 98 13.70 6.00 12.68
N GLU A 99 14.11 4.92 12.02
CA GLU A 99 15.46 4.83 11.42
C GLU A 99 15.61 5.78 10.21
N ILE A 100 14.59 5.83 9.33
CA ILE A 100 14.62 6.72 8.16
C ILE A 100 14.70 8.20 8.57
N LEU A 101 14.00 8.61 9.65
CA LEU A 101 14.01 9.99 10.12
C LEU A 101 15.39 10.45 10.62
N LYS A 102 16.27 9.53 10.99
CA LYS A 102 17.67 9.84 11.36
C LYS A 102 18.55 10.14 10.14
N ILE A 103 18.10 9.77 8.92
CA ILE A 103 18.89 9.89 7.70
C ILE A 103 18.49 11.18 6.97
N PRO A 104 19.44 12.07 6.67
CA PRO A 104 19.19 13.24 5.83
C PRO A 104 18.58 12.87 4.49
N LYS A 105 17.62 13.66 4.00
CA LYS A 105 16.87 13.34 2.77
C LYS A 105 17.78 13.09 1.57
N GLU A 106 18.83 13.87 1.42
CA GLU A 106 19.82 13.78 0.33
C GLU A 106 20.64 12.48 0.36
N LYS A 107 20.65 11.77 1.48
CA LYS A 107 21.34 10.48 1.65
C LYS A 107 20.44 9.25 1.47
N ARG A 108 19.15 9.44 1.22
CA ARG A 108 18.17 8.36 1.05
C ARG A 108 18.20 7.79 -0.37
N LYS A 109 19.32 7.18 -0.79
CA LYS A 109 19.53 6.76 -2.19
C LYS A 109 19.70 5.26 -2.41
N GLN A 110 20.31 4.53 -1.48
CA GLN A 110 20.75 3.15 -1.74
C GLN A 110 19.89 2.05 -1.09
N GLY A 111 19.06 2.40 -0.16
CA GLY A 111 18.35 1.43 0.67
C GLY A 111 19.02 1.21 2.03
N LEU A 112 18.32 0.51 2.89
CA LEU A 112 18.75 0.22 4.26
C LEU A 112 18.55 -1.26 4.57
N SER A 113 19.43 -1.78 5.41
CA SER A 113 19.27 -3.09 6.02
C SER A 113 18.65 -2.94 7.41
N PHE A 114 17.63 -3.74 7.69
CA PHE A 114 16.94 -3.76 8.95
C PHE A 114 17.06 -5.15 9.58
N HIS A 115 17.31 -5.17 10.88
CA HIS A 115 17.13 -6.35 11.71
C HIS A 115 15.89 -6.12 12.57
N VAL A 116 14.87 -6.97 12.42
CA VAL A 116 13.60 -6.88 13.16
C VAL A 116 13.40 -8.18 13.92
N GLU A 117 13.34 -8.09 15.24
CA GLU A 117 13.15 -9.24 16.11
C GLU A 117 11.67 -9.50 16.38
N GLN A 118 11.32 -10.77 16.54
CA GLN A 118 10.02 -11.22 17.04
C GLN A 118 8.81 -10.67 16.28
N ILE A 119 8.89 -10.65 14.93
CA ILE A 119 7.78 -10.21 14.06
C ILE A 119 6.93 -11.38 13.57
N ASN A 120 5.61 -11.23 13.59
CA ASN A 120 4.69 -12.11 12.90
C ASN A 120 4.59 -11.72 11.41
N LEU A 121 5.36 -12.41 10.56
CA LEU A 121 5.47 -12.09 9.14
C LEU A 121 4.15 -12.30 8.38
N LEU A 122 3.37 -13.34 8.73
CA LEU A 122 2.09 -13.59 8.08
C LEU A 122 1.07 -12.50 8.45
N ALA A 123 1.00 -12.08 9.71
CA ALA A 123 0.14 -10.99 10.14
C ALA A 123 0.50 -9.68 9.44
N PHE A 124 1.79 -9.35 9.37
CA PHE A 124 2.27 -8.19 8.62
C PHE A 124 1.80 -8.23 7.16
N PHE A 125 2.02 -9.36 6.49
CA PHE A 125 1.66 -9.54 5.07
C PHE A 125 0.14 -9.42 4.85
N LYS A 126 -0.68 -10.02 5.73
CA LYS A 126 -2.14 -9.92 5.66
C LYS A 126 -2.65 -8.49 5.82
N GLN A 127 -2.02 -7.67 6.67
CA GLN A 127 -2.37 -6.24 6.73
C GLN A 127 -2.08 -5.55 5.40
N VAL A 128 -0.95 -5.85 4.75
CA VAL A 128 -0.63 -5.30 3.42
C VAL A 128 -1.69 -5.69 2.40
N ILE A 129 -2.10 -6.98 2.36
CA ILE A 129 -3.16 -7.44 1.45
C ILE A 129 -4.51 -6.78 1.76
N SER A 130 -4.87 -6.62 3.04
CA SER A 130 -6.11 -5.93 3.44
C SER A 130 -6.15 -4.48 2.90
N MET A 131 -5.03 -3.76 2.95
CA MET A 131 -4.92 -2.42 2.37
C MET A 131 -5.15 -2.43 0.86
N PHE A 132 -4.59 -3.40 0.14
CA PHE A 132 -4.83 -3.54 -1.30
C PHE A 132 -6.28 -3.92 -1.62
N CYS A 133 -6.94 -4.74 -0.80
CA CYS A 133 -8.37 -5.01 -0.95
C CYS A 133 -9.21 -3.73 -0.81
N SER A 134 -8.88 -2.87 0.14
CA SER A 134 -9.57 -1.59 0.34
C SER A 134 -9.28 -0.59 -0.78
N LEU A 135 -8.09 -0.64 -1.40
CA LEU A 135 -7.73 0.27 -2.49
C LEU A 135 -8.34 -0.11 -3.83
N ASN A 136 -8.57 -1.41 -4.06
CA ASN A 136 -9.01 -1.95 -5.33
C ASN A 136 -10.53 -2.23 -5.36
N THR A 137 -11.01 -2.94 -6.40
CA THR A 137 -12.43 -3.29 -6.55
C THR A 137 -12.84 -4.36 -5.54
N GLU A 138 -14.17 -4.44 -5.27
CA GLU A 138 -14.72 -5.49 -4.42
C GLU A 138 -14.39 -6.89 -4.93
N GLN A 139 -14.41 -7.14 -6.24
CA GLN A 139 -14.10 -8.45 -6.83
C GLN A 139 -12.66 -8.87 -6.50
N PHE A 140 -11.70 -7.94 -6.60
CA PHE A 140 -10.32 -8.18 -6.21
C PHE A 140 -10.23 -8.55 -4.73
N GLY A 141 -10.86 -7.75 -3.86
CA GLY A 141 -10.79 -7.97 -2.42
C GLY A 141 -11.42 -9.28 -1.97
N ILE A 142 -12.59 -9.64 -2.53
CA ILE A 142 -13.32 -10.89 -2.23
C ILE A 142 -12.48 -12.12 -2.57
N SER A 143 -11.61 -12.05 -3.59
CA SER A 143 -10.73 -13.18 -3.94
C SER A 143 -9.74 -13.55 -2.82
N PHE A 144 -9.48 -12.63 -1.89
CA PHE A 144 -8.62 -12.87 -0.71
C PHE A 144 -9.40 -13.13 0.58
N LYS A 145 -10.73 -13.31 0.52
CA LYS A 145 -11.59 -13.50 1.69
C LYS A 145 -11.07 -14.58 2.63
N ASP A 146 -10.84 -15.79 2.11
CA ASP A 146 -10.43 -16.95 2.92
C ASP A 146 -9.02 -16.77 3.48
N PHE A 147 -8.13 -16.14 2.73
CA PHE A 147 -6.79 -15.79 3.19
C PHE A 147 -6.83 -14.79 4.33
N LEU A 148 -7.70 -13.76 4.26
CA LEU A 148 -7.74 -12.68 5.25
C LEU A 148 -8.57 -13.01 6.48
N LEU A 149 -9.71 -13.74 6.34
CA LEU A 149 -10.60 -14.02 7.46
C LEU A 149 -10.24 -15.27 8.26
N ASN A 150 -9.29 -16.05 7.81
CA ASN A 150 -8.66 -17.13 8.57
C ASN A 150 -7.21 -16.73 8.90
N GLU A 151 -6.93 -16.39 10.17
CA GLU A 151 -5.62 -15.86 10.58
C GLU A 151 -4.44 -16.79 10.26
N SER A 152 -4.65 -18.12 10.33
CA SER A 152 -3.63 -19.12 10.04
C SER A 152 -3.55 -19.54 8.56
N SER A 153 -4.45 -19.06 7.70
CA SER A 153 -4.43 -19.41 6.28
C SER A 153 -3.17 -18.87 5.61
N THR A 154 -2.47 -19.74 4.89
CA THR A 154 -1.34 -19.42 4.00
C THR A 154 -1.74 -19.52 2.52
N ASN A 155 -3.05 -19.61 2.23
CA ASN A 155 -3.57 -19.79 0.87
C ASN A 155 -3.50 -18.46 0.08
N PHE A 156 -2.27 -18.06 -0.25
CA PHE A 156 -1.96 -16.94 -1.13
C PHE A 156 -1.23 -17.48 -2.35
N ASP A 157 -1.75 -17.23 -3.56
CA ASP A 157 -1.18 -17.79 -4.79
C ASP A 157 0.08 -17.01 -5.20
N THR A 158 1.23 -17.52 -4.77
CA THR A 158 2.54 -16.93 -5.10
C THR A 158 2.97 -17.15 -6.55
N SER A 159 2.25 -17.98 -7.31
CA SER A 159 2.48 -18.19 -8.75
C SER A 159 1.82 -17.13 -9.62
N ILE A 160 0.78 -16.47 -9.07
CA ILE A 160 0.02 -15.42 -9.76
C ILE A 160 0.39 -14.03 -9.23
N TYR A 161 0.70 -13.92 -7.94
CA TYR A 161 0.89 -12.62 -7.29
C TYR A 161 2.26 -12.48 -6.65
N LYS A 162 2.79 -11.25 -6.74
CA LYS A 162 3.97 -10.82 -5.99
C LYS A 162 3.72 -9.51 -5.26
N VAL A 163 4.29 -9.40 -4.08
CA VAL A 163 4.24 -8.17 -3.29
C VAL A 163 5.67 -7.74 -2.98
N CYS A 164 5.99 -6.52 -3.36
CA CYS A 164 7.29 -5.91 -3.10
C CYS A 164 7.14 -4.73 -2.15
N MET A 165 8.16 -4.49 -1.34
CA MET A 165 8.25 -3.41 -0.36
C MET A 165 9.46 -2.53 -0.66
N TYR A 166 9.31 -1.21 -0.50
CA TYR A 166 10.38 -0.25 -0.68
C TYR A 166 10.29 0.90 0.34
N LEU A 167 11.40 1.59 0.58
CA LEU A 167 11.42 2.80 1.40
C LEU A 167 10.99 3.99 0.53
N HIS A 168 9.99 4.72 1.00
CA HIS A 168 9.49 5.89 0.30
C HIS A 168 10.49 7.06 0.40
N ALA A 169 11.09 7.40 -0.73
CA ALA A 169 11.91 8.60 -0.88
C ALA A 169 11.33 9.43 -2.02
N GLY A 170 10.78 10.59 -1.70
CA GLY A 170 10.16 11.43 -2.73
C GLY A 170 9.18 12.43 -2.16
N HIS A 171 8.44 13.07 -3.07
CA HIS A 171 7.57 14.20 -2.74
C HIS A 171 6.08 13.85 -2.81
N VAL A 172 5.71 12.71 -3.39
CA VAL A 172 4.32 12.38 -3.69
C VAL A 172 3.93 11.08 -3.04
N ASP A 173 3.02 11.17 -2.06
CA ASP A 173 2.27 10.00 -1.61
C ASP A 173 1.22 9.65 -2.68
N ARG A 174 1.05 8.36 -2.98
CA ARG A 174 0.08 7.92 -3.97
C ARG A 174 -0.59 6.60 -3.59
N LEU A 175 -1.86 6.51 -3.91
CA LEU A 175 -2.68 5.31 -3.78
C LEU A 175 -3.18 4.99 -5.19
N VAL A 176 -2.61 3.95 -5.79
CA VAL A 176 -2.84 3.59 -7.19
C VAL A 176 -3.55 2.24 -7.23
N PRO A 177 -4.85 2.20 -7.57
CA PRO A 177 -5.56 0.95 -7.81
C PRO A 177 -4.94 0.16 -8.96
N PHE A 178 -5.34 -1.09 -9.13
CA PHE A 178 -4.85 -1.95 -10.19
C PHE A 178 -4.95 -1.28 -11.55
N GLN A 179 -3.84 -1.23 -12.24
CA GLN A 179 -3.69 -0.64 -13.56
C GLN A 179 -2.69 -1.42 -14.40
N THR A 180 -2.82 -1.27 -15.71
CA THR A 180 -1.83 -1.74 -16.67
C THR A 180 -0.85 -0.62 -16.97
N GLN A 181 0.43 -0.92 -16.91
CA GLN A 181 1.50 -0.03 -17.35
C GLN A 181 2.30 -0.66 -18.49
N LEU A 182 2.64 0.17 -19.48
CA LEU A 182 3.53 -0.23 -20.56
C LEU A 182 4.91 0.38 -20.33
N ASN A 183 5.90 -0.47 -20.14
CA ASN A 183 7.29 -0.05 -20.14
C ASN A 183 7.73 0.17 -21.61
N ILE A 184 7.80 1.42 -22.02
CA ILE A 184 8.09 1.80 -23.43
C ILE A 184 9.47 1.31 -23.86
N LYS A 185 10.44 1.19 -22.96
CA LYS A 185 11.81 0.74 -23.29
C LYS A 185 11.89 -0.74 -23.57
N THR A 186 11.16 -1.54 -22.82
CA THR A 186 11.18 -3.01 -22.91
C THR A 186 10.01 -3.59 -23.69
N GLY A 187 8.94 -2.82 -23.92
CA GLY A 187 7.67 -3.29 -24.47
C GLY A 187 6.88 -4.19 -23.53
N ASN A 188 7.31 -4.35 -22.28
CA ASN A 188 6.63 -5.19 -21.29
C ASN A 188 5.41 -4.46 -20.73
N MET A 189 4.32 -5.21 -20.56
CA MET A 189 3.14 -4.76 -19.84
C MET A 189 3.23 -5.28 -18.40
N GLU A 190 2.96 -4.39 -17.45
CA GLU A 190 2.93 -4.70 -16.02
C GLU A 190 1.54 -4.43 -15.47
N PHE A 191 0.99 -5.39 -14.74
CA PHE A 191 -0.28 -5.26 -14.03
C PHE A 191 0.02 -5.13 -12.55
N CYS A 192 -0.26 -3.96 -11.99
CA CYS A 192 0.11 -3.68 -10.61
C CYS A 192 -0.82 -2.67 -9.93
N SER A 193 -0.82 -2.73 -8.62
CA SER A 193 -1.40 -1.73 -7.72
C SER A 193 -0.31 -1.23 -6.77
N GLU A 194 -0.37 0.02 -6.33
CA GLU A 194 0.68 0.61 -5.51
C GLU A 194 0.10 1.42 -4.36
N ILE A 195 0.65 1.22 -3.17
CA ILE A 195 0.45 2.07 -1.99
C ILE A 195 1.80 2.68 -1.66
N SER A 196 1.96 3.97 -1.95
CA SER A 196 3.21 4.70 -1.77
C SER A 196 3.01 5.81 -0.75
N THR A 197 3.45 5.58 0.47
CA THR A 197 3.33 6.54 1.57
C THR A 197 4.57 6.45 2.46
N PHE A 198 4.91 7.55 3.14
CA PHE A 198 5.99 7.49 4.13
C PHE A 198 5.63 6.56 5.29
N PRO A 199 6.55 5.73 5.79
CA PRO A 199 7.95 5.54 5.39
C PRO A 199 8.15 4.43 4.35
N VAL A 200 7.13 3.60 4.07
CA VAL A 200 7.24 2.38 3.27
C VAL A 200 6.14 2.35 2.22
N GLY A 201 6.52 2.07 0.99
CA GLY A 201 5.60 1.77 -0.08
C GLY A 201 5.54 0.28 -0.39
N PHE A 202 4.42 -0.14 -0.98
CA PHE A 202 4.17 -1.50 -1.42
C PHE A 202 3.70 -1.51 -2.86
N ILE A 203 4.13 -2.51 -3.63
CA ILE A 203 3.66 -2.77 -4.97
C ILE A 203 3.12 -4.19 -5.01
N PHE A 204 1.89 -4.33 -5.48
CA PHE A 204 1.25 -5.61 -5.70
C PHE A 204 1.22 -5.87 -7.20
N TYR A 205 1.88 -6.92 -7.66
CA TYR A 205 1.93 -7.33 -9.06
C TYR A 205 1.03 -8.53 -9.30
N ASP A 206 0.26 -8.50 -10.39
CA ASP A 206 -0.30 -9.69 -11.02
C ASP A 206 0.68 -10.16 -12.10
N ILE A 207 1.34 -11.29 -11.85
CA ILE A 207 2.37 -11.82 -12.73
C ILE A 207 1.85 -12.85 -13.73
N SER A 208 0.56 -13.20 -13.69
CA SER A 208 -0.06 -14.12 -14.65
C SER A 208 0.04 -13.61 -16.09
N HIS A 209 0.06 -12.28 -16.26
CA HIS A 209 0.15 -11.59 -17.54
C HIS A 209 1.49 -10.83 -17.70
N ASN A 210 2.31 -10.76 -16.66
CA ASN A 210 3.58 -10.05 -16.68
C ASN A 210 4.67 -10.89 -17.33
N ARG A 211 5.38 -10.31 -18.28
CA ARG A 211 6.60 -10.88 -18.86
C ARG A 211 7.88 -10.35 -18.20
N THR A 212 7.73 -9.47 -17.22
CA THR A 212 8.89 -8.94 -16.50
C THR A 212 9.40 -9.92 -15.46
N THR A 213 10.71 -10.02 -15.37
CA THR A 213 11.43 -10.77 -14.32
C THR A 213 12.04 -9.83 -13.28
N SER A 214 11.92 -8.52 -13.48
CA SER A 214 12.49 -7.50 -12.61
C SER A 214 11.36 -6.73 -11.90
N PHE A 215 11.31 -6.84 -10.59
CA PHE A 215 10.34 -6.15 -9.75
C PHE A 215 11.01 -5.03 -8.95
N CYS A 216 10.30 -3.92 -8.78
CA CYS A 216 10.78 -2.81 -7.94
C CYS A 216 10.55 -3.12 -6.46
N GLY A 217 11.59 -2.93 -5.65
CA GLY A 217 11.53 -3.18 -4.21
C GLY A 217 12.02 -4.58 -3.80
N SER A 218 11.91 -4.89 -2.52
CA SER A 218 12.26 -6.19 -1.95
C SER A 218 11.03 -7.09 -1.94
N ASP A 219 11.14 -8.27 -2.53
CA ASP A 219 10.04 -9.27 -2.58
C ASP A 219 9.75 -9.80 -1.18
N ILE A 220 8.55 -9.55 -0.67
CA ILE A 220 8.05 -10.03 0.61
C ILE A 220 6.97 -11.11 0.45
N THR A 221 6.77 -11.61 -0.75
CA THR A 221 5.69 -12.58 -1.05
C THR A 221 5.78 -13.85 -0.20
N SER A 222 7.01 -14.28 0.12
CA SER A 222 7.24 -15.46 0.98
C SER A 222 6.67 -15.32 2.39
N PHE A 223 6.41 -14.11 2.89
CA PHE A 223 5.78 -13.90 4.20
C PHE A 223 4.37 -14.49 4.26
N SER A 224 3.70 -14.62 3.12
CA SER A 224 2.39 -15.28 3.01
C SER A 224 2.39 -16.74 3.42
N GLN A 225 3.56 -17.39 3.41
CA GLN A 225 3.74 -18.82 3.70
C GLN A 225 4.25 -19.08 5.13
N CYS A 226 4.44 -18.04 5.93
CA CYS A 226 4.88 -18.16 7.31
C CYS A 226 3.76 -18.66 8.22
N ASP A 227 4.14 -19.25 9.35
CA ASP A 227 3.17 -19.67 10.38
C ASP A 227 2.71 -18.46 11.20
N TYR A 228 1.38 -18.30 11.35
CA TYR A 228 0.80 -17.21 12.14
C TYR A 228 1.13 -17.29 13.65
N SER A 229 1.31 -18.49 14.19
CA SER A 229 1.66 -18.69 15.60
C SER A 229 3.13 -18.41 15.92
N SER A 230 3.96 -18.23 14.89
CA SER A 230 5.41 -18.09 15.03
C SER A 230 5.85 -16.63 14.92
N LEU A 231 6.88 -16.28 15.69
CA LEU A 231 7.59 -15.02 15.59
C LEU A 231 8.96 -15.25 14.95
N TYR A 232 9.33 -14.38 14.06
CA TYR A 232 10.55 -14.49 13.25
C TYR A 232 11.52 -13.35 13.54
N ASN A 233 12.80 -13.63 13.45
CA ASN A 233 13.82 -12.59 13.33
C ASN A 233 14.08 -12.38 11.84
N LEU A 234 13.90 -11.16 11.37
CA LEU A 234 13.95 -10.80 9.97
C LEU A 234 15.15 -9.88 9.69
N ASP A 235 16.06 -10.35 8.83
CA ASP A 235 17.06 -9.52 8.20
C ASP A 235 16.59 -9.17 6.78
N ILE A 236 16.36 -7.89 6.51
CA ILE A 236 15.85 -7.46 5.22
C ILE A 236 16.55 -6.18 4.75
N GLN A 237 16.94 -6.18 3.49
CA GLN A 237 17.42 -4.98 2.79
C GLN A 237 16.28 -4.40 1.97
N ILE A 238 15.97 -3.12 2.17
CA ILE A 238 14.87 -2.44 1.51
C ILE A 238 15.44 -1.24 0.74
N PRO A 239 15.26 -1.18 -0.60
CA PRO A 239 15.75 -0.07 -1.40
C PRO A 239 14.91 1.20 -1.19
N PHE A 240 15.53 2.36 -1.35
CA PHE A 240 14.80 3.61 -1.52
C PHE A 240 14.33 3.75 -2.97
N LEU A 241 13.05 4.07 -3.14
CA LEU A 241 12.50 4.46 -4.43
C LEU A 241 11.95 5.87 -4.38
N GLU A 242 12.34 6.71 -5.33
CA GLU A 242 11.87 8.09 -5.42
C GLU A 242 10.49 8.15 -6.06
N CYS A 243 9.51 8.69 -5.33
CA CYS A 243 8.14 8.89 -5.79
C CYS A 243 7.96 10.38 -6.09
N ASN A 244 8.25 10.79 -7.32
CA ASN A 244 8.26 12.19 -7.74
C ASN A 244 7.07 12.55 -8.65
N THR A 245 6.24 11.57 -9.03
CA THR A 245 5.04 11.80 -9.81
C THR A 245 3.82 11.09 -9.20
N PRO A 246 2.60 11.48 -9.57
CA PRO A 246 1.38 10.78 -9.15
C PRO A 246 1.13 9.47 -9.91
N PHE A 247 1.97 9.12 -10.89
CA PHE A 247 1.83 7.91 -11.68
C PHE A 247 2.49 6.73 -10.97
N GLY A 248 1.79 5.61 -10.92
CA GLY A 248 2.32 4.39 -10.32
C GLY A 248 3.63 3.95 -11.00
N LEU A 249 4.52 3.31 -10.23
CA LEU A 249 5.83 2.81 -10.69
C LEU A 249 6.75 3.87 -11.34
N ASP A 250 6.46 5.14 -11.18
CA ASP A 250 7.34 6.20 -11.67
C ASP A 250 8.30 6.65 -10.57
N PHE A 251 9.51 6.12 -10.59
CA PHE A 251 10.59 6.37 -9.64
C PHE A 251 11.75 7.17 -10.26
N ARG A 252 11.47 7.90 -11.32
CA ARG A 252 12.48 8.75 -11.98
C ARG A 252 12.84 9.95 -11.12
N THR A 253 14.12 10.31 -11.12
CA THR A 253 14.63 11.59 -10.63
C THR A 253 14.43 12.67 -11.70
N PHE A 254 13.99 13.85 -11.29
CA PHE A 254 13.81 15.03 -12.13
C PHE A 254 14.78 16.13 -11.70
#